data_d8e1179701a2caef2f67f5ac3549252a
#
_entry.id   d8e1179701a2caef2f67f5ac3549252a
#
_cell.length_a   1.000
_cell.length_b   1.000
_cell.length_c   1.000
_cell.angle_alpha   90.00
_cell.angle_beta   90.00
_cell.angle_gamma   90.00
#
_symmetry.space_group_name_H-M   'P 1'
#
loop_
_entity.id
_entity.type
_entity.pdbx_description
1 polymer ?
#
loop_
_entity_poly.entity_id
_entity_poly.type
_entity_poly.pdbx_seq_one_letter_code
_entity_poly.pdbx_strand_id
1 'polypeptide(L)'
;MSVLSSFGNFVLGAITSSLQYGILIYLSLIVALFIFTSMVTSMVLILVAGASILRIIVYFLEAIILAIVVDLLLFYALVTNKKEYFDAFIGKSLIILILTPLAIVFANYIYIFISTAAIDLYLLLIGITFDTMAIANETIIANSDNSFFNGLNAMMSAVSLKALGVVVIHFLSALFGIYLIFKLKDMLLNIIGINSDDSNISKLTESLQQKMTGEMVRV
;
A
#
# COMPACT_ATOMS: atom_id res chain seq x y z
N MET A 1 29.04 -62.48 12.00
CA MET A 1 28.56 -61.26 12.66
C MET A 1 28.85 -59.98 11.87
N SER A 2 29.81 -59.89 10.97
CA SER A 2 30.21 -58.69 10.24
C SER A 2 29.20 -58.17 9.17
N VAL A 3 28.49 -59.07 8.51
CA VAL A 3 27.56 -58.75 7.40
C VAL A 3 26.29 -58.03 7.91
N LEU A 4 25.78 -58.43 9.08
CA LEU A 4 24.61 -57.81 9.69
C LEU A 4 24.90 -56.35 10.20
N SER A 5 26.10 -56.13 10.73
CA SER A 5 26.52 -54.79 11.17
C SER A 5 26.77 -53.87 9.98
N SER A 6 27.33 -54.38 8.89
CA SER A 6 27.51 -53.60 7.64
C SER A 6 26.20 -53.19 7.00
N PHE A 7 25.20 -54.10 6.96
CA PHE A 7 23.87 -53.82 6.46
C PHE A 7 23.12 -52.81 7.35
N GLY A 8 23.22 -52.97 8.68
CA GLY A 8 22.65 -52.01 9.63
C GLY A 8 23.23 -50.62 9.46
N ASN A 9 24.54 -50.48 9.27
CA ASN A 9 25.22 -49.17 9.06
C ASN A 9 24.83 -48.59 7.69
N PHE A 10 24.66 -49.37 6.65
CA PHE A 10 24.19 -48.93 5.33
C PHE A 10 22.77 -48.40 5.41
N VAL A 11 21.86 -49.13 6.05
CA VAL A 11 20.45 -48.68 6.22
C VAL A 11 20.38 -47.40 7.07
N LEU A 12 21.11 -47.35 8.16
CA LEU A 12 21.19 -46.14 9.00
C LEU A 12 21.77 -44.95 8.21
N GLY A 13 22.82 -45.14 7.40
CA GLY A 13 23.40 -44.14 6.54
C GLY A 13 22.44 -43.65 5.47
N ALA A 14 21.66 -44.53 4.85
CA ALA A 14 20.65 -44.17 3.87
C ALA A 14 19.47 -43.38 4.49
N ILE A 15 19.03 -43.77 5.69
CA ILE A 15 17.96 -43.04 6.41
C ILE A 15 18.44 -41.66 6.86
N THR A 16 19.64 -41.54 7.41
CA THR A 16 20.19 -40.27 7.84
C THR A 16 20.43 -39.31 6.67
N SER A 17 20.93 -39.81 5.53
CA SER A 17 21.12 -38.98 4.34
C SER A 17 19.77 -38.55 3.74
N SER A 18 18.76 -39.39 3.67
CA SER A 18 17.42 -39.01 3.17
C SER A 18 16.74 -37.98 4.08
N LEU A 19 16.90 -38.11 5.40
CA LEU A 19 16.44 -37.11 6.38
C LEU A 19 17.14 -35.76 6.21
N GLN A 20 18.46 -35.75 6.02
CA GLN A 20 19.25 -34.57 5.78
C GLN A 20 18.79 -33.84 4.48
N TYR A 21 18.60 -34.57 3.39
CA TYR A 21 18.09 -33.99 2.15
C TYR A 21 16.66 -33.44 2.30
N GLY A 22 15.80 -34.12 3.02
CA GLY A 22 14.45 -33.68 3.33
C GLY A 22 14.46 -32.34 4.09
N ILE A 23 15.27 -32.24 5.15
CA ILE A 23 15.41 -31.00 5.94
C ILE A 23 15.96 -29.86 5.08
N LEU A 24 16.98 -30.12 4.25
CA LEU A 24 17.55 -29.11 3.35
C LEU A 24 16.52 -28.57 2.33
N ILE A 25 15.70 -29.44 1.75
CA ILE A 25 14.63 -29.04 0.82
C ILE A 25 13.61 -28.15 1.55
N TYR A 26 13.17 -28.53 2.75
CA TYR A 26 12.24 -27.72 3.54
C TYR A 26 12.82 -26.35 3.90
N LEU A 27 14.07 -26.30 4.31
CA LEU A 27 14.74 -25.06 4.67
C LEU A 27 14.89 -24.14 3.44
N SER A 28 15.22 -24.69 2.29
CA SER A 28 15.31 -23.95 1.03
C SER A 28 13.95 -23.39 0.60
N LEU A 29 12.87 -24.12 0.80
CA LEU A 29 11.51 -23.68 0.52
C LEU A 29 11.07 -22.53 1.43
N ILE A 30 11.38 -22.59 2.73
CA ILE A 30 11.09 -21.50 3.69
C ILE A 30 11.87 -20.26 3.30
N VAL A 31 13.16 -20.38 2.98
CA VAL A 31 13.99 -19.26 2.54
C VAL A 31 13.45 -18.66 1.24
N ALA A 32 13.07 -19.49 0.26
CA ALA A 32 12.48 -19.04 -1.00
C ALA A 32 11.16 -18.27 -0.77
N LEU A 33 10.28 -18.78 0.11
CA LEU A 33 9.04 -18.09 0.51
C LEU A 33 9.32 -16.75 1.18
N PHE A 34 10.31 -16.68 2.05
CA PHE A 34 10.70 -15.44 2.72
C PHE A 34 11.23 -14.42 1.72
N ILE A 35 12.11 -14.83 0.80
CA ILE A 35 12.63 -13.97 -0.28
C ILE A 35 11.49 -13.48 -1.17
N PHE A 36 10.59 -14.36 -1.58
CA PHE A 36 9.44 -14.02 -2.40
C PHE A 36 8.53 -12.98 -1.71
N THR A 37 8.18 -13.23 -0.45
CA THR A 37 7.34 -12.31 0.33
C THR A 37 8.01 -10.94 0.48
N SER A 38 9.30 -10.91 0.79
CA SER A 38 10.07 -9.67 0.91
C SER A 38 10.14 -8.90 -0.42
N MET A 39 10.35 -9.61 -1.52
CA MET A 39 10.40 -9.01 -2.86
C MET A 39 9.05 -8.39 -3.26
N VAL A 40 7.94 -9.10 -3.05
CA VAL A 40 6.59 -8.59 -3.34
C VAL A 40 6.26 -7.39 -2.46
N THR A 41 6.55 -7.46 -1.17
CA THR A 41 6.35 -6.34 -0.23
C THR A 41 7.14 -5.10 -0.67
N SER A 42 8.39 -5.29 -1.08
CA SER A 42 9.22 -4.19 -1.59
C SER A 42 8.64 -3.57 -2.88
N MET A 43 8.17 -4.40 -3.82
CA MET A 43 7.50 -3.91 -5.04
C MET A 43 6.24 -3.10 -4.72
N VAL A 44 5.44 -3.55 -3.77
CA VAL A 44 4.23 -2.85 -3.33
C VAL A 44 4.56 -1.48 -2.73
N LEU A 45 5.59 -1.40 -1.88
CA LEU A 45 6.07 -0.13 -1.32
C LEU A 45 6.56 0.83 -2.41
N ILE A 46 7.29 0.33 -3.40
CA ILE A 46 7.75 1.13 -4.56
C ILE A 46 6.56 1.68 -5.35
N LEU A 47 5.49 0.91 -5.54
CA LEU A 47 4.28 1.38 -6.22
C LEU A 47 3.59 2.52 -5.47
N VAL A 48 3.44 2.42 -4.15
CA VAL A 48 2.84 3.48 -3.32
C VAL A 48 3.73 4.72 -3.31
N ALA A 49 5.05 4.54 -3.16
CA ALA A 49 6.00 5.65 -3.24
C ALA A 49 5.98 6.32 -4.62
N GLY A 50 5.93 5.54 -5.71
CA GLY A 50 5.81 6.03 -7.07
C GLY A 50 4.53 6.86 -7.29
N ALA A 51 3.39 6.39 -6.78
CA ALA A 51 2.14 7.13 -6.81
C ALA A 51 2.24 8.47 -6.05
N SER A 52 2.89 8.47 -4.88
CA SER A 52 3.14 9.69 -4.10
C SER A 52 4.04 10.68 -4.85
N ILE A 53 5.13 10.20 -5.46
CA ILE A 53 6.04 11.03 -6.26
C ILE A 53 5.30 11.62 -7.46
N LEU A 54 4.52 10.82 -8.17
CA LEU A 54 3.74 11.29 -9.32
C LEU A 54 2.74 12.37 -8.88
N ARG A 55 2.09 12.22 -7.73
CA ARG A 55 1.19 13.23 -7.19
C ARG A 55 1.92 14.51 -6.78
N ILE A 56 3.13 14.40 -6.25
CA ILE A 56 3.99 15.56 -5.94
C ILE A 56 4.37 16.31 -7.22
N ILE A 57 4.73 15.60 -8.29
CA ILE A 57 5.04 16.22 -9.59
C ILE A 57 3.82 16.99 -10.12
N VAL A 58 2.64 16.39 -10.08
CA VAL A 58 1.39 17.06 -10.47
C VAL A 58 1.15 18.30 -9.61
N TYR A 59 1.38 18.22 -8.29
CA TYR A 59 1.28 19.38 -7.41
C TYR A 59 2.22 20.51 -7.79
N PHE A 60 3.47 20.22 -8.15
CA PHE A 60 4.40 21.27 -8.62
C PHE A 60 3.94 21.92 -9.91
N LEU A 61 3.40 21.13 -10.85
CA LEU A 61 2.82 21.66 -12.08
C LEU A 61 1.61 22.56 -11.78
N GLU A 62 0.71 22.13 -10.90
CA GLU A 62 -0.43 22.91 -10.43
C GLU A 62 0.05 24.24 -9.79
N ALA A 63 1.11 24.21 -8.98
CA ALA A 63 1.66 25.40 -8.33
C ALA A 63 2.29 26.39 -9.34
N ILE A 64 2.99 25.89 -10.37
CA ILE A 64 3.55 26.73 -11.44
C ILE A 64 2.43 27.41 -12.25
N ILE A 65 1.40 26.63 -12.65
CA ILE A 65 0.24 27.20 -13.36
C ILE A 65 -0.44 28.25 -12.52
N LEU A 66 -0.61 27.98 -11.22
CA LEU A 66 -1.21 28.93 -10.29
C LEU A 66 -0.40 30.24 -10.21
N ALA A 67 0.92 30.17 -10.12
CA ALA A 67 1.77 31.36 -10.08
C ALA A 67 1.54 32.23 -11.33
N ILE A 68 1.53 31.63 -12.51
CA ILE A 68 1.30 32.36 -13.77
C ILE A 68 -0.11 33.00 -13.78
N VAL A 69 -1.12 32.26 -13.33
CA VAL A 69 -2.52 32.76 -13.31
C VAL A 69 -2.69 33.89 -12.30
N VAL A 70 -2.03 33.80 -11.14
CA VAL A 70 -2.06 34.88 -10.12
C VAL A 70 -1.50 36.17 -10.69
N ASP A 71 -0.37 36.14 -11.40
CA ASP A 71 0.22 37.31 -12.01
C ASP A 71 -0.72 37.95 -13.06
N LEU A 72 -1.34 37.13 -13.93
CA LEU A 72 -2.31 37.62 -14.89
C LEU A 72 -3.57 38.24 -14.26
N LEU A 73 -4.07 37.64 -13.18
CA LEU A 73 -5.22 38.13 -12.43
C LEU A 73 -4.91 39.43 -11.69
N LEU A 74 -3.70 39.53 -11.15
CA LEU A 74 -3.24 40.78 -10.51
C LEU A 74 -3.22 41.93 -11.52
N PHE A 75 -2.68 41.70 -12.70
CA PHE A 75 -2.70 42.66 -13.79
C PHE A 75 -4.13 43.05 -14.18
N TYR A 76 -5.03 42.06 -14.34
CA TYR A 76 -6.44 42.33 -14.66
C TYR A 76 -7.15 43.12 -13.56
N ALA A 77 -6.94 42.78 -12.27
CA ALA A 77 -7.52 43.48 -11.13
C ALA A 77 -7.05 44.94 -11.03
N LEU A 78 -5.79 45.21 -11.38
CA LEU A 78 -5.23 46.57 -11.44
C LEU A 78 -5.85 47.39 -12.56
N VAL A 79 -6.03 46.81 -13.75
CA VAL A 79 -6.58 47.50 -14.92
C VAL A 79 -8.09 47.79 -14.76
N THR A 80 -8.83 46.82 -14.22
CA THR A 80 -10.30 46.93 -14.10
C THR A 80 -10.79 47.44 -12.76
N ASN A 81 -9.90 47.63 -11.78
CA ASN A 81 -10.20 48.03 -10.39
C ASN A 81 -11.16 47.02 -9.66
N LYS A 82 -11.27 45.79 -10.12
CA LYS A 82 -12.13 44.72 -9.56
C LYS A 82 -11.32 43.81 -8.67
N LYS A 83 -11.10 44.17 -7.41
CA LYS A 83 -10.33 43.39 -6.44
C LYS A 83 -11.03 42.13 -5.96
N GLU A 84 -12.36 42.10 -5.96
CA GLU A 84 -13.16 41.00 -5.40
C GLU A 84 -12.86 39.65 -6.06
N TYR A 85 -12.64 39.60 -7.37
CA TYR A 85 -12.28 38.37 -8.10
C TYR A 85 -10.90 37.85 -7.72
N PHE A 86 -9.95 38.77 -7.51
CA PHE A 86 -8.59 38.44 -7.11
C PHE A 86 -8.55 37.82 -5.71
N ASP A 87 -9.23 38.45 -4.74
CA ASP A 87 -9.26 38.00 -3.35
C ASP A 87 -9.95 36.62 -3.22
N ALA A 88 -11.07 36.40 -3.92
CA ALA A 88 -11.76 35.12 -3.93
C ALA A 88 -10.94 34.01 -4.58
N PHE A 89 -10.20 34.32 -5.65
CA PHE A 89 -9.31 33.37 -6.31
C PHE A 89 -8.11 32.99 -5.45
N ILE A 90 -7.43 33.96 -4.85
CA ILE A 90 -6.28 33.71 -3.99
C ILE A 90 -6.68 32.86 -2.78
N GLY A 91 -7.80 33.16 -2.14
CA GLY A 91 -8.27 32.41 -1.00
C GLY A 91 -8.47 30.92 -1.34
N LYS A 92 -9.16 30.61 -2.43
CA LYS A 92 -9.38 29.23 -2.90
C LYS A 92 -8.06 28.56 -3.30
N SER A 93 -7.21 29.27 -4.01
CA SER A 93 -5.92 28.74 -4.51
C SER A 93 -4.96 28.41 -3.39
N LEU A 94 -4.88 29.22 -2.36
CA LEU A 94 -4.07 28.96 -1.17
C LEU A 94 -4.54 27.72 -0.42
N ILE A 95 -5.87 27.55 -0.28
CA ILE A 95 -6.42 26.35 0.34
C ILE A 95 -6.02 25.08 -0.44
N ILE A 96 -6.16 25.11 -1.77
CA ILE A 96 -5.78 24.00 -2.64
C ILE A 96 -4.27 23.72 -2.53
N LEU A 97 -3.45 24.77 -2.53
CA LEU A 97 -1.99 24.66 -2.46
C LEU A 97 -1.52 24.04 -1.14
N ILE A 98 -2.14 24.40 -0.02
CA ILE A 98 -1.79 23.88 1.31
C ILE A 98 -2.37 22.46 1.50
N LEU A 99 -3.60 22.24 1.05
CA LEU A 99 -4.30 20.98 1.28
C LEU A 99 -3.72 19.82 0.48
N THR A 100 -3.14 20.07 -0.69
CA THR A 100 -2.58 19.02 -1.55
C THR A 100 -1.41 18.26 -0.89
N PRO A 101 -0.33 18.92 -0.41
CA PRO A 101 0.75 18.21 0.27
C PRO A 101 0.29 17.58 1.58
N LEU A 102 -0.61 18.24 2.30
CA LEU A 102 -1.20 17.69 3.52
C LEU A 102 -1.95 16.40 3.22
N ALA A 103 -2.77 16.36 2.18
CA ALA A 103 -3.51 15.17 1.75
C ALA A 103 -2.57 14.01 1.37
N ILE A 104 -1.45 14.29 0.69
CA ILE A 104 -0.45 13.26 0.33
C ILE A 104 0.17 12.67 1.61
N VAL A 105 0.55 13.51 2.57
CA VAL A 105 1.12 13.06 3.84
C VAL A 105 0.12 12.21 4.61
N PHE A 106 -1.13 12.68 4.77
CA PHE A 106 -2.18 11.94 5.44
C PHE A 106 -2.52 10.62 4.76
N ALA A 107 -2.58 10.58 3.43
CA ALA A 107 -2.83 9.35 2.67
C ALA A 107 -1.76 8.30 2.96
N ASN A 108 -0.48 8.69 2.99
CA ASN A 108 0.61 7.78 3.34
C ASN A 108 0.53 7.29 4.79
N TYR A 109 0.19 8.16 5.74
CA TYR A 109 -0.02 7.76 7.13
C TYR A 109 -1.16 6.77 7.28
N ILE A 110 -2.31 7.05 6.66
CA ILE A 110 -3.48 6.16 6.68
C ILE A 110 -3.13 4.81 6.05
N TYR A 111 -2.39 4.82 4.93
CA TYR A 111 -1.93 3.58 4.28
C TYR A 111 -1.07 2.73 5.24
N ILE A 112 -0.05 3.33 5.87
CA ILE A 112 0.83 2.63 6.79
C ILE A 112 0.03 2.07 7.97
N PHE A 113 -0.83 2.89 8.56
CA PHE A 113 -1.67 2.48 9.70
C PHE A 113 -2.59 1.30 9.35
N ILE A 114 -3.33 1.41 8.24
CA ILE A 114 -4.25 0.34 7.80
C ILE A 114 -3.49 -0.92 7.43
N SER A 115 -2.37 -0.80 6.72
CA SER A 115 -1.55 -1.95 6.33
C SER A 115 -1.03 -2.68 7.57
N THR A 116 -0.47 -1.97 8.53
CA THR A 116 0.05 -2.56 9.78
C THR A 116 -1.07 -3.21 10.59
N ALA A 117 -2.17 -2.49 10.84
CA ALA A 117 -3.28 -3.00 11.61
C ALA A 117 -3.94 -4.24 10.96
N ALA A 118 -4.08 -4.25 9.64
CA ALA A 118 -4.64 -5.39 8.91
C ALA A 118 -3.72 -6.62 8.98
N ILE A 119 -2.40 -6.44 8.91
CA ILE A 119 -1.43 -7.52 9.05
C ILE A 119 -1.44 -8.07 10.46
N ASP A 120 -1.43 -7.21 11.49
CA ASP A 120 -1.47 -7.62 12.88
C ASP A 120 -2.74 -8.40 13.19
N LEU A 121 -3.89 -7.91 12.73
CA LEU A 121 -5.17 -8.60 12.87
C LEU A 121 -5.16 -9.97 12.17
N TYR A 122 -4.62 -10.04 10.96
CA TYR A 122 -4.50 -11.27 10.19
C TYR A 122 -3.61 -12.29 10.90
N LEU A 123 -2.44 -11.87 11.38
CA LEU A 123 -1.50 -12.73 12.10
C LEU A 123 -2.09 -13.24 13.42
N LEU A 124 -2.88 -12.39 14.10
CA LEU A 124 -3.60 -12.78 15.33
C LEU A 124 -4.67 -13.81 15.02
N LEU A 125 -5.50 -13.61 14.00
CA LEU A 125 -6.57 -14.56 13.61
C LEU A 125 -5.98 -15.91 13.18
N ILE A 126 -4.91 -15.91 12.39
CA ILE A 126 -4.23 -17.13 11.97
C ILE A 126 -3.54 -17.80 13.16
N GLY A 127 -2.93 -17.04 14.07
CA GLY A 127 -2.35 -17.59 15.29
C GLY A 127 -3.37 -18.40 16.07
N ILE A 128 -4.55 -17.84 16.33
CA ILE A 128 -5.64 -18.52 17.03
C ILE A 128 -6.09 -19.79 16.29
N THR A 129 -6.23 -19.75 14.96
CA THR A 129 -6.66 -20.90 14.17
C THR A 129 -5.61 -22.02 14.14
N PHE A 130 -4.32 -21.68 14.14
CA PHE A 130 -3.25 -22.68 14.19
C PHE A 130 -3.11 -23.31 15.57
N ASP A 131 -3.26 -22.56 16.63
CA ASP A 131 -3.24 -23.09 18.00
C ASP A 131 -4.39 -24.09 18.21
N THR A 132 -5.59 -23.78 17.70
CA THR A 132 -6.71 -24.73 17.75
C THR A 132 -6.53 -25.95 16.86
N MET A 133 -5.91 -25.79 15.69
CA MET A 133 -5.57 -26.94 14.80
C MET A 133 -4.40 -27.76 15.36
N ALA A 134 -3.43 -27.17 16.01
CA ALA A 134 -2.32 -27.88 16.66
C ALA A 134 -2.83 -28.79 17.76
N ILE A 135 -3.74 -28.30 18.60
CA ILE A 135 -4.38 -29.08 19.66
C ILE A 135 -5.22 -30.25 19.06
N ALA A 136 -5.93 -30.00 17.96
CA ALA A 136 -6.68 -31.06 17.27
C ALA A 136 -5.77 -32.08 16.58
N ASN A 137 -4.60 -31.67 16.05
CA ASN A 137 -3.63 -32.54 15.40
C ASN A 137 -2.77 -33.33 16.39
N GLU A 138 -2.51 -32.84 17.61
CA GLU A 138 -1.80 -33.60 18.64
C GLU A 138 -2.53 -34.91 18.94
N THR A 139 -3.87 -34.93 18.93
CA THR A 139 -4.67 -36.14 19.10
C THR A 139 -4.60 -37.08 17.89
N ILE A 140 -4.37 -36.57 16.66
CA ILE A 140 -4.26 -37.37 15.42
C ILE A 140 -2.83 -37.84 15.22
N ILE A 141 -1.83 -37.05 15.55
CA ILE A 141 -0.40 -37.34 15.39
C ILE A 141 0.04 -38.41 16.40
N ALA A 142 -0.53 -38.44 17.60
CA ALA A 142 -0.22 -39.45 18.61
C ALA A 142 -0.53 -40.91 18.13
N ASN A 143 -1.34 -41.04 17.09
CA ASN A 143 -1.79 -42.36 16.56
C ASN A 143 -1.19 -42.72 15.19
N SER A 144 -0.24 -41.97 14.62
CA SER A 144 0.31 -42.23 13.28
C SER A 144 1.81 -42.50 13.31
N ASP A 145 2.25 -43.58 12.62
CA ASP A 145 3.67 -43.97 12.45
C ASP A 145 4.53 -42.95 11.68
N ASN A 146 3.94 -41.86 11.15
CA ASN A 146 4.59 -40.83 10.34
C ASN A 146 4.52 -39.41 10.98
N SER A 147 4.58 -39.33 12.29
CA SER A 147 4.43 -38.08 13.06
C SER A 147 5.37 -36.95 12.62
N PHE A 148 6.60 -37.27 12.24
CA PHE A 148 7.60 -36.28 11.83
C PHE A 148 7.24 -35.57 10.50
N PHE A 149 6.89 -36.35 9.46
CA PHE A 149 6.52 -35.75 8.16
C PHE A 149 5.19 -35.02 8.20
N ASN A 150 4.24 -35.47 9.01
CA ASN A 150 2.97 -34.77 9.21
C ASN A 150 3.17 -33.44 9.93
N GLY A 151 4.06 -33.40 10.91
CA GLY A 151 4.47 -32.16 11.59
C GLY A 151 5.14 -31.15 10.66
N LEU A 152 6.05 -31.63 9.80
CA LEU A 152 6.72 -30.81 8.77
C LEU A 152 5.73 -30.24 7.75
N ASN A 153 4.79 -31.04 7.26
CA ASN A 153 3.75 -30.57 6.33
C ASN A 153 2.81 -29.54 6.97
N ALA A 154 2.43 -29.74 8.23
CA ALA A 154 1.62 -28.77 8.97
C ALA A 154 2.35 -27.44 9.15
N MET A 155 3.64 -27.49 9.50
CA MET A 155 4.49 -26.30 9.63
C MET A 155 4.64 -25.55 8.29
N MET A 156 4.86 -26.26 7.19
CA MET A 156 4.99 -25.67 5.84
C MET A 156 3.68 -25.01 5.39
N SER A 157 2.55 -25.68 5.62
CA SER A 157 1.24 -25.09 5.27
C SER A 157 0.96 -23.84 6.08
N ALA A 158 1.31 -23.82 7.37
CA ALA A 158 1.18 -22.67 8.24
C ALA A 158 2.02 -21.48 7.77
N VAL A 159 3.31 -21.72 7.48
CA VAL A 159 4.23 -20.67 6.99
C VAL A 159 3.78 -20.15 5.65
N SER A 160 3.38 -21.01 4.73
CA SER A 160 2.91 -20.61 3.39
C SER A 160 1.63 -19.77 3.46
N LEU A 161 0.67 -20.17 4.30
CA LEU A 161 -0.58 -19.42 4.47
C LEU A 161 -0.32 -18.04 5.09
N LYS A 162 0.55 -17.97 6.11
CA LYS A 162 0.95 -16.68 6.71
C LYS A 162 1.61 -15.78 5.67
N ALA A 163 2.56 -16.29 4.90
CA ALA A 163 3.27 -15.54 3.88
C ALA A 163 2.33 -15.02 2.78
N LEU A 164 1.47 -15.88 2.23
CA LEU A 164 0.51 -15.49 1.19
C LEU A 164 -0.48 -14.44 1.68
N GLY A 165 -1.02 -14.60 2.88
CA GLY A 165 -1.97 -13.65 3.42
C GLY A 165 -1.36 -12.27 3.67
N VAL A 166 -0.13 -12.21 4.18
CA VAL A 166 0.60 -10.94 4.33
C VAL A 166 0.79 -10.26 2.98
N VAL A 167 1.16 -11.01 1.93
CA VAL A 167 1.31 -10.48 0.56
C VAL A 167 -0.02 -9.92 0.04
N VAL A 168 -1.12 -10.65 0.19
CA VAL A 168 -2.45 -10.21 -0.27
C VAL A 168 -2.89 -8.94 0.47
N ILE A 169 -2.70 -8.88 1.79
CA ILE A 169 -3.06 -7.71 2.60
C ILE A 169 -2.23 -6.50 2.20
N HIS A 170 -0.93 -6.66 2.01
CA HIS A 170 -0.07 -5.57 1.52
C HIS A 170 -0.54 -5.04 0.17
N PHE A 171 -0.88 -5.93 -0.75
CA PHE A 171 -1.36 -5.54 -2.08
C PHE A 171 -2.69 -4.78 -2.01
N LEU A 172 -3.66 -5.28 -1.25
CA LEU A 172 -4.95 -4.60 -1.07
C LEU A 172 -4.80 -3.25 -0.36
N SER A 173 -3.96 -3.19 0.67
CA SER A 173 -3.66 -1.94 1.37
C SER A 173 -2.97 -0.93 0.46
N ALA A 174 -2.10 -1.39 -0.45
CA ALA A 174 -1.44 -0.52 -1.42
C ALA A 174 -2.42 0.07 -2.45
N LEU A 175 -3.34 -0.74 -2.97
CA LEU A 175 -4.40 -0.25 -3.87
C LEU A 175 -5.24 0.82 -3.16
N PHE A 176 -5.59 0.59 -1.90
CA PHE A 176 -6.32 1.57 -1.10
C PHE A 176 -5.48 2.84 -0.85
N GLY A 177 -4.19 2.69 -0.52
CA GLY A 177 -3.25 3.80 -0.34
C GLY A 177 -3.12 4.66 -1.60
N ILE A 178 -2.95 4.03 -2.76
CA ILE A 178 -2.89 4.72 -4.05
C ILE A 178 -4.21 5.47 -4.31
N TYR A 179 -5.35 4.84 -4.07
CA TYR A 179 -6.64 5.50 -4.19
C TYR A 179 -6.73 6.75 -3.30
N LEU A 180 -6.29 6.66 -2.04
CA LEU A 180 -6.28 7.80 -1.12
C LEU A 180 -5.35 8.93 -1.58
N ILE A 181 -4.16 8.62 -2.10
CA ILE A 181 -3.21 9.63 -2.60
C ILE A 181 -3.85 10.52 -3.67
N PHE A 182 -4.71 9.96 -4.51
CA PHE A 182 -5.37 10.73 -5.57
C PHE A 182 -6.71 11.34 -5.14
N LYS A 183 -7.44 10.75 -4.20
CA LYS A 183 -8.81 11.14 -3.85
C LYS A 183 -8.96 11.89 -2.54
N LEU A 184 -8.01 11.75 -1.60
CA LEU A 184 -8.15 12.34 -0.26
C LEU A 184 -8.26 13.87 -0.31
N LYS A 185 -7.53 14.54 -1.22
CA LYS A 185 -7.66 15.97 -1.45
C LYS A 185 -9.11 16.38 -1.76
N ASP A 186 -9.74 15.68 -2.71
CA ASP A 186 -11.11 15.97 -3.14
C ASP A 186 -12.11 15.73 -2.00
N MET A 187 -11.89 14.66 -1.22
CA MET A 187 -12.72 14.36 -0.05
C MET A 187 -12.60 15.45 1.03
N LEU A 188 -11.38 15.92 1.31
CA LEU A 188 -11.16 17.00 2.27
C LEU A 188 -11.76 18.33 1.80
N LEU A 189 -11.64 18.67 0.51
CA LEU A 189 -12.26 19.85 -0.06
C LEU A 189 -13.79 19.81 0.07
N ASN A 190 -14.41 18.67 -0.20
CA ASN A 190 -15.85 18.49 -0.04
C ASN A 190 -16.29 18.68 1.42
N ILE A 191 -15.49 18.21 2.40
CA ILE A 191 -15.77 18.40 3.83
C ILE A 191 -15.74 19.90 4.22
N ILE A 192 -14.84 20.67 3.61
CA ILE A 192 -14.69 22.12 3.85
C ILE A 192 -15.78 22.92 3.08
N GLY A 193 -16.61 22.25 2.27
CA GLY A 193 -17.66 22.90 1.49
C GLY A 193 -17.18 23.52 0.17
N ILE A 194 -15.98 23.16 -0.27
CA ILE A 194 -15.45 23.54 -1.59
C ILE A 194 -15.74 22.37 -2.52
N ASN A 195 -16.54 22.62 -3.58
CA ASN A 195 -16.84 21.58 -4.57
C ASN A 195 -15.57 21.00 -5.18
N SER A 196 -15.48 19.68 -5.25
CA SER A 196 -14.33 18.98 -5.85
C SER A 196 -14.10 19.34 -7.31
N ASP A 197 -15.15 19.78 -8.01
CA ASP A 197 -15.05 20.31 -9.38
C ASP A 197 -14.27 21.62 -9.46
N ASP A 198 -14.27 22.42 -8.40
CA ASP A 198 -13.45 23.64 -8.27
C ASP A 198 -12.00 23.31 -7.84
N SER A 199 -11.71 22.08 -7.50
CA SER A 199 -10.39 21.65 -6.99
C SER A 199 -9.32 21.54 -8.08
N ASN A 200 -9.71 21.50 -9.34
CA ASN A 200 -8.79 21.53 -10.48
C ASN A 200 -8.50 22.99 -10.87
N ILE A 201 -7.25 23.39 -10.68
CA ILE A 201 -6.77 24.73 -11.05
C ILE A 201 -7.09 25.07 -12.52
N SER A 202 -7.08 24.06 -13.42
CA SER A 202 -7.50 24.22 -14.81
C SER A 202 -8.96 24.64 -14.95
N LYS A 203 -9.88 24.02 -14.21
CA LYS A 203 -11.32 24.38 -14.23
C LYS A 203 -11.58 25.73 -13.56
N LEU A 204 -10.85 26.05 -12.49
CA LEU A 204 -10.86 27.36 -11.88
C LEU A 204 -10.41 28.43 -12.88
N THR A 205 -9.38 28.17 -13.64
CA THR A 205 -8.86 29.06 -14.69
C THR A 205 -9.87 29.21 -15.82
N GLU A 206 -10.52 28.12 -16.27
CA GLU A 206 -11.58 28.17 -17.29
C GLU A 206 -12.79 28.96 -16.80
N SER A 207 -13.22 28.78 -15.56
CA SER A 207 -14.36 29.51 -14.99
C SER A 207 -14.08 31.01 -14.86
N LEU A 208 -12.84 31.36 -14.54
CA LEU A 208 -12.38 32.75 -14.51
C LEU A 208 -12.31 33.34 -15.92
N GLN A 209 -11.75 32.61 -16.89
CA GLN A 209 -11.67 33.02 -18.27
C GLN A 209 -13.08 33.26 -18.86
N GLN A 210 -14.05 32.39 -18.57
CA GLN A 210 -15.43 32.58 -18.99
C GLN A 210 -16.09 33.82 -18.35
N LYS A 211 -15.82 34.09 -17.06
CA LYS A 211 -16.33 35.30 -16.40
C LYS A 211 -15.70 36.55 -16.97
N MET A 212 -14.38 36.54 -17.19
CA MET A 212 -13.65 37.68 -17.76
C MET A 212 -14.11 38.00 -19.19
N THR A 213 -14.26 36.97 -20.06
CA THR A 213 -14.75 37.15 -21.43
C THR A 213 -16.22 37.56 -21.46
N GLY A 214 -17.05 37.02 -20.59
CA GLY A 214 -18.48 37.42 -20.50
C GLY A 214 -18.69 38.86 -20.04
N GLU A 215 -17.79 39.44 -19.26
CA GLU A 215 -17.82 40.85 -18.86
C GLU A 215 -17.24 41.78 -19.94
N MET A 216 -16.19 41.34 -20.66
CA MET A 216 -15.65 42.15 -21.77
C MET A 216 -16.60 42.30 -22.94
N VAL A 217 -17.54 41.39 -23.13
CA VAL A 217 -18.58 41.48 -24.17
C VAL A 217 -19.74 42.37 -23.75
N ARG A 218 -19.84 42.75 -22.48
CA ARG A 218 -20.90 43.65 -21.93
C ARG A 218 -20.48 45.09 -21.81
N VAL A 219 -19.23 45.42 -22.12
CA VAL A 219 -18.70 46.83 -22.21
C VAL A 219 -18.62 47.21 -23.68
#